data_22d4c04c3f4b6ce9d58c24f376633073
#
_entry.id   22d4c04c3f4b6ce9d58c24f376633073
#
_cell.length_a   1.000
_cell.length_b   1.000
_cell.length_c   1.000
_cell.angle_alpha   90.00
_cell.angle_beta   90.00
_cell.angle_gamma   90.00
#
_symmetry.space_group_name_H-M   'P 1'
#
loop_
_entity.id
_entity.type
_entity.pdbx_description
1 polymer ?
#
loop_
_entity_poly.entity_id
_entity_poly.type
_entity_poly.pdbx_seq_one_letter_code
_entity_poly.pdbx_strand_id
1 'polypeptide(L)'
;MKNEFTEILENIETALRKSLPEKTNPEWQAGTFRNLSDCVTDEHIQNLIKPCRNLMDLGGKRWRPLLLVLCSELCREAGKNSPLSLEQTYSITPLVEFVHTASLIHDDIEDSAETRRGKPAAHISFGLDTALNAGSWLYFVAPETIDTLKTTVEFKNWLYALYTQELRRLHLGQAMDIYWHRNPNLFPSVNEYTQMVHLKTGTAIPKQTWKLLLCG
;
A
#
# COMPACT_ATOMS: atom_id res chain seq x y z
N MET A 1 0.96 15.57 23.09
CA MET A 1 -0.01 15.11 22.04
C MET A 1 0.32 15.65 20.63
N LYS A 2 0.37 16.96 20.37
CA LYS A 2 0.71 17.47 19.02
C LYS A 2 2.10 17.03 18.52
N ASN A 3 3.08 16.88 19.39
CA ASN A 3 4.44 16.44 19.04
C ASN A 3 4.50 14.94 18.69
N GLU A 4 3.82 14.08 19.43
CA GLU A 4 3.88 12.61 19.24
C GLU A 4 3.29 12.19 17.89
N PHE A 5 2.12 12.70 17.51
CA PHE A 5 1.54 12.40 16.19
C PHE A 5 2.41 12.92 15.04
N THR A 6 3.08 14.04 15.21
CA THR A 6 3.98 14.58 14.18
C THR A 6 5.18 13.64 14.00
N GLU A 7 5.78 13.18 15.07
CA GLU A 7 6.90 12.25 15.05
C GLU A 7 6.52 10.90 14.41
N ILE A 8 5.35 10.35 14.76
CA ILE A 8 4.84 9.12 14.13
C ILE A 8 4.69 9.30 12.63
N LEU A 9 4.10 10.41 12.17
CA LEU A 9 3.94 10.69 10.74
C LEU A 9 5.27 10.88 10.03
N GLU A 10 6.24 11.55 10.62
CA GLU A 10 7.61 11.71 10.08
C GLU A 10 8.32 10.37 9.92
N ASN A 11 8.18 9.47 10.90
CA ASN A 11 8.74 8.12 10.83
C ASN A 11 8.08 7.30 9.72
N ILE A 12 6.75 7.41 9.55
CA ILE A 12 6.01 6.78 8.45
C ILE A 12 6.52 7.31 7.10
N GLU A 13 6.61 8.64 6.91
CA GLU A 13 7.10 9.23 5.67
C GLU A 13 8.54 8.80 5.37
N THR A 14 9.37 8.69 6.38
CA THR A 14 10.75 8.19 6.25
C THR A 14 10.76 6.75 5.76
N ALA A 15 9.93 5.88 6.33
CA ALA A 15 9.81 4.49 5.90
C ALA A 15 9.31 4.36 4.46
N LEU A 16 8.30 5.15 4.08
CA LEU A 16 7.77 5.19 2.71
C LEU A 16 8.84 5.61 1.70
N ARG A 17 9.57 6.68 1.99
CA ARG A 17 10.63 7.21 1.12
C ARG A 17 11.82 6.26 1.01
N LYS A 18 12.16 5.55 2.07
CA LYS A 18 13.21 4.53 2.06
C LYS A 18 12.83 3.34 1.19
N SER A 19 11.57 2.89 1.27
CA SER A 19 11.08 1.73 0.51
C SER A 19 10.81 2.05 -0.97
N LEU A 20 10.49 3.30 -1.30
CA LEU A 20 10.34 3.77 -2.68
C LEU A 20 11.14 5.08 -2.86
N PRO A 21 12.46 5.01 -3.05
CA PRO A 21 13.31 6.20 -3.16
C PRO A 21 13.07 6.94 -4.48
N GLU A 22 13.22 8.27 -4.46
CA GLU A 22 13.15 9.09 -5.67
C GLU A 22 14.29 8.77 -6.66
N LYS A 23 15.48 8.54 -6.10
CA LYS A 23 16.67 8.09 -6.86
C LYS A 23 17.07 6.74 -6.33
N THR A 24 17.14 5.77 -7.23
CA THR A 24 17.56 4.41 -6.88
C THR A 24 19.08 4.34 -6.76
N ASN A 25 19.54 3.38 -5.98
CA ASN A 25 20.94 3.01 -5.89
C ASN A 25 21.08 1.51 -6.18
N PRO A 26 22.32 1.01 -6.43
CA PRO A 26 22.54 -0.40 -6.78
C PRO A 26 22.02 -1.38 -5.72
N GLU A 27 22.08 -1.03 -4.44
CA GLU A 27 21.60 -1.88 -3.35
C GLU A 27 20.07 -2.03 -3.40
N TRP A 28 19.34 -0.94 -3.57
CA TRP A 28 17.89 -0.97 -3.70
C TRP A 28 17.47 -1.72 -4.98
N GLN A 29 18.15 -1.47 -6.11
CA GLN A 29 17.88 -2.15 -7.37
C GLN A 29 18.09 -3.66 -7.24
N ALA A 30 19.19 -4.10 -6.61
CA ALA A 30 19.47 -5.51 -6.37
C ALA A 30 18.47 -6.15 -5.41
N GLY A 31 17.98 -5.42 -4.41
CA GLY A 31 16.93 -5.87 -3.50
C GLY A 31 15.61 -6.12 -4.24
N THR A 32 15.18 -5.15 -5.04
CA THR A 32 13.88 -5.16 -5.72
C THR A 32 13.87 -6.03 -6.99
N PHE A 33 14.90 -5.96 -7.81
CA PHE A 33 14.92 -6.61 -9.13
C PHE A 33 15.93 -7.76 -9.27
N ARG A 34 16.70 -8.02 -8.19
CA ARG A 34 17.81 -8.99 -8.25
C ARG A 34 18.89 -8.54 -9.26
N ASN A 35 19.41 -9.48 -10.02
CA ASN A 35 20.45 -9.19 -11.03
C ASN A 35 19.82 -8.59 -12.29
N LEU A 36 20.11 -7.33 -12.55
CA LEU A 36 19.76 -6.66 -13.80
C LEU A 36 20.97 -6.69 -14.76
N SER A 37 20.69 -6.75 -16.04
CA SER A 37 21.70 -6.54 -17.10
C SER A 37 22.05 -5.06 -17.19
N ASP A 38 23.29 -4.75 -17.58
CA ASP A 38 23.79 -3.37 -17.77
C ASP A 38 22.99 -2.56 -18.81
N CYS A 39 22.20 -3.21 -19.67
CA CYS A 39 21.29 -2.54 -20.59
C CYS A 39 20.03 -1.96 -19.92
N VAL A 40 19.75 -2.33 -18.67
CA VAL A 40 18.64 -1.76 -17.89
C VAL A 40 19.14 -0.48 -17.22
N THR A 41 18.67 0.65 -17.72
CA THR A 41 19.06 1.96 -17.21
C THR A 41 18.16 2.44 -16.08
N ASP A 42 18.61 3.44 -15.31
CA ASP A 42 17.78 4.09 -14.29
C ASP A 42 16.50 4.70 -14.91
N GLU A 43 16.53 5.19 -16.15
CA GLU A 43 15.35 5.71 -16.84
C GLU A 43 14.25 4.65 -16.99
N HIS A 44 14.62 3.39 -17.29
CA HIS A 44 13.65 2.30 -17.34
C HIS A 44 12.98 2.08 -15.99
N ILE A 45 13.76 2.11 -14.91
CA ILE A 45 13.27 1.93 -13.54
C ILE A 45 12.39 3.12 -13.12
N GLN A 46 12.76 4.33 -13.51
CA GLN A 46 12.01 5.55 -13.20
C GLN A 46 10.60 5.55 -13.80
N ASN A 47 10.35 4.83 -14.89
CA ASN A 47 9.00 4.66 -15.43
C ASN A 47 8.06 3.88 -14.49
N LEU A 48 8.60 3.09 -13.57
CA LEU A 48 7.82 2.44 -12.49
C LEU A 48 7.69 3.35 -11.27
N ILE A 49 8.77 4.03 -10.89
CA ILE A 49 8.85 4.79 -9.65
C ILE A 49 8.08 6.11 -9.73
N LYS A 50 8.32 6.91 -10.79
CA LYS A 50 7.79 8.27 -10.89
C LYS A 50 6.27 8.37 -10.78
N PRO A 51 5.44 7.54 -11.45
CA PRO A 51 3.99 7.63 -11.31
C PRO A 51 3.52 7.35 -9.88
N CYS A 52 4.16 6.35 -9.22
CA CYS A 52 3.85 5.98 -7.85
C CYS A 52 4.29 7.06 -6.85
N ARG A 53 5.52 7.56 -7.00
CA ARG A 53 6.06 8.66 -6.18
C ARG A 53 5.26 9.94 -6.34
N ASN A 54 4.90 10.30 -7.57
CA ASN A 54 4.13 11.52 -7.84
C ASN A 54 2.86 11.53 -6.99
N LEU A 55 2.08 10.44 -7.01
CA LEU A 55 0.86 10.36 -6.19
C LEU A 55 1.16 10.29 -4.69
N MET A 56 2.17 9.54 -4.28
CA MET A 56 2.54 9.40 -2.87
C MET A 56 3.00 10.75 -2.29
N ASP A 57 3.81 11.51 -3.02
CA ASP A 57 4.36 12.80 -2.59
C ASP A 57 3.33 13.94 -2.58
N LEU A 58 2.19 13.80 -3.24
CA LEU A 58 1.03 14.70 -3.06
C LEU A 58 0.48 14.64 -1.62
N GLY A 59 1.05 13.80 -0.78
CA GLY A 59 0.67 13.68 0.62
C GLY A 59 -0.63 12.91 0.83
N GLY A 60 -1.18 13.06 2.01
CA GLY A 60 -2.40 12.40 2.46
C GLY A 60 -2.42 12.33 3.97
N LYS A 61 -3.54 11.91 4.55
CA LYS A 61 -3.68 11.79 6.01
C LYS A 61 -2.88 10.63 6.61
N ARG A 62 -2.32 9.75 5.78
CA ARG A 62 -1.58 8.54 6.19
C ARG A 62 -2.30 7.73 7.29
N TRP A 63 -3.62 7.77 7.30
CA TRP A 63 -4.39 7.18 8.38
C TRP A 63 -4.24 5.65 8.47
N ARG A 64 -4.00 4.96 7.33
CA ARG A 64 -3.79 3.51 7.32
C ARG A 64 -2.48 3.10 8.00
N PRO A 65 -1.31 3.63 7.60
CA PRO A 65 -0.06 3.36 8.31
C PRO A 65 -0.07 3.92 9.73
N LEU A 66 -0.71 5.07 9.98
CA LEU A 66 -0.86 5.63 11.33
C LEU A 66 -1.64 4.65 12.23
N LEU A 67 -2.76 4.13 11.76
CA LEU A 67 -3.55 3.17 12.52
C LEU A 67 -2.76 1.87 12.80
N LEU A 68 -1.94 1.39 11.85
CA LEU A 68 -1.05 0.26 12.06
C LEU A 68 -0.08 0.50 13.21
N VAL A 69 0.58 1.66 13.25
CA VAL A 69 1.51 2.03 14.32
C VAL A 69 0.81 2.15 15.65
N LEU A 70 -0.29 2.92 15.74
CA LEU A 70 -1.05 3.13 16.98
C LEU A 70 -1.57 1.81 17.58
N CYS A 71 -2.07 0.92 16.74
CA CYS A 71 -2.51 -0.37 17.25
C CYS A 71 -1.34 -1.22 17.77
N SER A 72 -0.18 -1.17 17.11
CA SER A 72 1.04 -1.86 17.59
C SER A 72 1.48 -1.30 18.94
N GLU A 73 1.43 0.01 19.15
CA GLU A 73 1.75 0.65 20.43
C GLU A 73 0.76 0.25 21.52
N LEU A 74 -0.55 0.31 21.25
CA LEU A 74 -1.59 -0.11 22.20
C LEU A 74 -1.39 -1.56 22.68
N CYS A 75 -0.95 -2.46 21.81
CA CYS A 75 -0.71 -3.84 22.22
C CYS A 75 0.51 -4.00 23.12
N ARG A 76 1.56 -3.23 22.85
CA ARG A 76 2.76 -3.19 23.72
C ARG A 76 2.42 -2.63 25.09
N GLU A 77 1.66 -1.53 25.15
CA GLU A 77 1.20 -0.93 26.41
C GLU A 77 0.30 -1.89 27.20
N ALA A 78 -0.51 -2.69 26.52
CA ALA A 78 -1.32 -3.73 27.14
C ALA A 78 -0.51 -4.96 27.60
N GLY A 79 0.82 -4.91 27.53
CA GLY A 79 1.71 -5.99 27.97
C GLY A 79 1.69 -7.22 27.07
N LYS A 80 1.23 -7.10 25.83
CA LYS A 80 1.19 -8.19 24.86
C LYS A 80 2.50 -8.24 24.06
N ASN A 81 3.00 -9.45 23.83
CA ASN A 81 4.17 -9.65 22.99
C ASN A 81 3.81 -9.36 21.52
N SER A 82 4.27 -8.24 20.99
CA SER A 82 4.21 -7.99 19.57
C SER A 82 5.31 -8.78 18.86
N PRO A 83 5.02 -9.46 17.73
CA PRO A 83 6.04 -10.15 16.94
C PRO A 83 7.01 -9.17 16.24
N LEU A 84 6.71 -7.87 16.22
CA LEU A 84 7.51 -6.82 15.63
C LEU A 84 7.93 -5.78 16.66
N SER A 85 9.18 -5.31 16.58
CA SER A 85 9.62 -4.11 17.30
C SER A 85 8.92 -2.86 16.76
N LEU A 86 8.99 -1.72 17.46
CA LEU A 86 8.43 -0.46 16.97
C LEU A 86 9.08 -0.04 15.64
N GLU A 87 10.41 -0.17 15.54
CA GLU A 87 11.14 0.10 14.30
C GLU A 87 10.64 -0.76 13.13
N GLN A 88 10.45 -2.07 13.37
CA GLN A 88 9.90 -2.98 12.38
C GLN A 88 8.44 -2.66 12.02
N THR A 89 7.66 -2.16 12.97
CA THR A 89 6.29 -1.68 12.71
C THR A 89 6.31 -0.50 11.75
N TYR A 90 7.24 0.45 11.89
CA TYR A 90 7.42 1.52 10.92
C TYR A 90 7.88 0.98 9.56
N SER A 91 8.84 0.05 9.55
CA SER A 91 9.37 -0.50 8.29
C SER A 91 8.33 -1.24 7.44
N ILE A 92 7.26 -1.75 8.04
CA ILE A 92 6.17 -2.44 7.32
C ILE A 92 5.03 -1.49 6.90
N THR A 93 5.05 -0.21 7.28
CA THR A 93 4.00 0.74 6.89
C THR A 93 3.85 0.91 5.37
N PRO A 94 4.91 0.78 4.52
CA PRO A 94 4.74 0.79 3.07
C PRO A 94 3.85 -0.33 2.55
N LEU A 95 3.78 -1.48 3.23
CA LEU A 95 2.90 -2.59 2.81
C LEU A 95 1.44 -2.13 2.62
N VAL A 96 0.94 -1.29 3.52
CA VAL A 96 -0.45 -0.81 3.47
C VAL A 96 -0.61 0.46 2.62
N GLU A 97 0.38 1.36 2.65
CA GLU A 97 0.29 2.63 1.91
C GLU A 97 0.56 2.44 0.41
N PHE A 98 1.44 1.51 0.02
CA PHE A 98 1.70 1.19 -1.38
C PHE A 98 0.50 0.54 -2.03
N VAL A 99 -0.18 -0.39 -1.34
CA VAL A 99 -1.45 -0.96 -1.81
C VAL A 99 -2.49 0.13 -2.03
N HIS A 100 -2.60 1.07 -1.07
CA HIS A 100 -3.51 2.20 -1.22
C HIS A 100 -3.13 3.10 -2.40
N THR A 101 -1.86 3.44 -2.56
CA THR A 101 -1.38 4.27 -3.69
C THR A 101 -1.63 3.57 -5.03
N ALA A 102 -1.33 2.27 -5.12
CA ALA A 102 -1.60 1.44 -6.29
C ALA A 102 -3.10 1.44 -6.63
N SER A 103 -3.95 1.20 -5.64
CA SER A 103 -5.41 1.20 -5.84
C SER A 103 -5.94 2.55 -6.33
N LEU A 104 -5.38 3.67 -5.87
CA LEU A 104 -5.78 4.99 -6.35
C LEU A 104 -5.36 5.24 -7.80
N ILE A 105 -4.19 4.74 -8.23
CA ILE A 105 -3.76 4.86 -9.64
C ILE A 105 -4.72 4.10 -10.56
N HIS A 106 -5.12 2.87 -10.17
CA HIS A 106 -6.07 2.07 -10.94
C HIS A 106 -7.49 2.69 -10.93
N ASP A 107 -7.96 3.11 -9.76
CA ASP A 107 -9.25 3.77 -9.55
C ASP A 107 -9.39 5.01 -10.46
N ASP A 108 -8.34 5.87 -10.52
CA ASP A 108 -8.31 7.03 -11.41
C ASP A 108 -8.43 6.67 -12.90
N ILE A 109 -7.84 5.54 -13.31
CA ILE A 109 -7.95 5.03 -14.69
C ILE A 109 -9.36 4.48 -14.94
N GLU A 110 -9.89 3.69 -14.02
CA GLU A 110 -11.19 3.03 -14.12
C GLU A 110 -12.34 4.04 -14.13
N ASP A 111 -12.19 5.12 -13.34
CA ASP A 111 -13.14 6.23 -13.25
C ASP A 111 -12.93 7.32 -14.30
N SER A 112 -11.86 7.22 -15.12
CA SER A 112 -11.44 8.26 -16.07
C SER A 112 -11.24 9.63 -15.38
N ALA A 113 -10.71 9.63 -14.18
CA ALA A 113 -10.51 10.82 -13.37
C ALA A 113 -9.35 11.67 -13.92
N GLU A 114 -9.62 12.93 -14.27
CA GLU A 114 -8.58 13.82 -14.78
C GLU A 114 -7.59 14.30 -13.71
N THR A 115 -8.07 14.37 -12.48
CA THR A 115 -7.29 14.96 -11.37
C THR A 115 -7.36 14.12 -10.09
N ARG A 116 -6.26 14.10 -9.34
CA ARG A 116 -6.15 13.54 -7.99
C ARG A 116 -5.46 14.52 -7.06
N ARG A 117 -6.09 14.84 -5.93
CA ARG A 117 -5.55 15.79 -4.91
C ARG A 117 -5.14 17.15 -5.51
N GLY A 118 -5.94 17.65 -6.48
CA GLY A 118 -5.70 18.95 -7.13
C GLY A 118 -4.55 18.98 -8.15
N LYS A 119 -4.01 17.82 -8.52
CA LYS A 119 -3.02 17.65 -9.59
C LYS A 119 -3.55 16.68 -10.65
N PRO A 120 -3.02 16.70 -11.88
CA PRO A 120 -3.39 15.72 -12.88
C PRO A 120 -3.18 14.30 -12.38
N ALA A 121 -4.11 13.39 -12.68
CA ALA A 121 -3.98 11.98 -12.34
C ALA A 121 -2.75 11.34 -13.00
N ALA A 122 -2.26 10.22 -12.47
CA ALA A 122 -1.03 9.59 -12.93
C ALA A 122 -1.10 9.23 -14.43
N HIS A 123 -2.22 8.69 -14.91
CA HIS A 123 -2.40 8.34 -16.33
C HIS A 123 -2.49 9.56 -17.27
N ILE A 124 -2.87 10.73 -16.75
CA ILE A 124 -2.80 12.00 -17.49
C ILE A 124 -1.37 12.53 -17.56
N SER A 125 -0.61 12.40 -16.45
CA SER A 125 0.75 12.95 -16.37
C SER A 125 1.81 12.09 -17.05
N PHE A 126 1.66 10.75 -17.04
CA PHE A 126 2.70 9.79 -17.45
C PHE A 126 2.25 8.87 -18.60
N GLY A 127 1.00 8.95 -19.04
CA GLY A 127 0.39 8.04 -20.00
C GLY A 127 -0.30 6.86 -19.32
N LEU A 128 -1.34 6.34 -19.98
CA LEU A 128 -2.18 5.26 -19.47
C LEU A 128 -1.39 3.97 -19.22
N ASP A 129 -0.58 3.58 -20.18
CA ASP A 129 0.25 2.37 -20.15
C ASP A 129 1.28 2.41 -19.03
N THR A 130 1.98 3.52 -18.88
CA THR A 130 2.98 3.75 -17.82
C THR A 130 2.33 3.75 -16.44
N ALA A 131 1.21 4.47 -16.27
CA ALA A 131 0.51 4.52 -14.98
C ALA A 131 -0.07 3.17 -14.59
N LEU A 132 -0.68 2.44 -15.54
CA LEU A 132 -1.23 1.10 -15.31
C LEU A 132 -0.13 0.12 -14.88
N ASN A 133 1.00 0.11 -15.60
CA ASN A 133 2.12 -0.77 -15.28
C ASN A 133 2.75 -0.42 -13.92
N ALA A 134 2.97 0.86 -13.63
CA ALA A 134 3.53 1.33 -12.37
C ALA A 134 2.61 1.02 -11.17
N GLY A 135 1.30 1.27 -11.31
CA GLY A 135 0.31 0.92 -10.28
C GLY A 135 0.27 -0.58 -10.01
N SER A 136 0.30 -1.40 -11.07
CA SER A 136 0.36 -2.86 -10.94
C SER A 136 1.63 -3.33 -10.26
N TRP A 137 2.80 -2.79 -10.67
CA TRP A 137 4.09 -3.10 -10.06
C TRP A 137 4.13 -2.76 -8.57
N LEU A 138 3.51 -1.67 -8.15
CA LEU A 138 3.53 -1.24 -6.76
C LEU A 138 2.85 -2.25 -5.81
N TYR A 139 1.85 -3.01 -6.28
CA TYR A 139 1.31 -4.14 -5.51
C TYR A 139 2.35 -5.24 -5.28
N PHE A 140 3.26 -5.47 -6.22
CA PHE A 140 4.28 -6.51 -6.07
C PHE A 140 5.49 -6.06 -5.25
N VAL A 141 5.79 -4.77 -5.23
CA VAL A 141 6.87 -4.19 -4.42
C VAL A 141 6.46 -4.04 -2.94
N ALA A 142 5.19 -3.78 -2.65
CA ALA A 142 4.73 -3.61 -1.28
C ALA A 142 5.17 -4.74 -0.33
N PRO A 143 5.05 -6.04 -0.67
CA PRO A 143 5.45 -7.12 0.22
C PRO A 143 6.97 -7.31 0.40
N GLU A 144 7.84 -6.62 -0.34
CA GLU A 144 9.30 -6.64 -0.10
C GLU A 144 9.64 -6.18 1.33
N THR A 145 8.81 -5.32 1.91
CA THR A 145 8.96 -4.89 3.31
C THR A 145 8.87 -6.05 4.29
N ILE A 146 8.19 -7.15 3.95
CA ILE A 146 8.12 -8.38 4.75
C ILE A 146 9.48 -9.08 4.79
N ASP A 147 10.21 -9.06 3.67
CA ASP A 147 11.53 -9.70 3.58
C ASP A 147 12.54 -9.06 4.53
N THR A 148 12.44 -7.76 4.74
CA THR A 148 13.36 -7.01 5.61
C THR A 148 13.10 -7.21 7.09
N LEU A 149 11.97 -7.82 7.48
CA LEU A 149 11.64 -8.03 8.90
C LEU A 149 12.57 -9.04 9.55
N LYS A 150 13.04 -8.72 10.75
CA LYS A 150 13.78 -9.63 11.63
C LYS A 150 12.80 -10.41 12.51
N THR A 151 12.15 -11.42 11.93
CA THR A 151 11.14 -12.25 12.58
C THR A 151 11.22 -13.69 12.08
N THR A 152 10.35 -14.57 12.57
CA THR A 152 10.34 -15.98 12.13
C THR A 152 9.84 -16.15 10.70
N VAL A 153 10.29 -17.22 10.04
CA VAL A 153 9.86 -17.57 8.68
C VAL A 153 8.35 -17.83 8.64
N GLU A 154 7.80 -18.45 9.67
CA GLU A 154 6.38 -18.75 9.81
C GLU A 154 5.55 -17.47 9.82
N PHE A 155 6.01 -16.45 10.55
CA PHE A 155 5.33 -15.17 10.61
C PHE A 155 5.40 -14.41 9.27
N LYS A 156 6.55 -14.43 8.57
CA LYS A 156 6.67 -13.87 7.21
C LYS A 156 5.73 -14.58 6.24
N ASN A 157 5.70 -15.91 6.23
CA ASN A 157 4.81 -16.69 5.37
C ASN A 157 3.33 -16.38 5.64
N TRP A 158 2.97 -16.20 6.91
CA TRP A 158 1.63 -15.79 7.28
C TRP A 158 1.30 -14.39 6.76
N LEU A 159 2.22 -13.41 6.86
CA LEU A 159 2.04 -12.07 6.30
C LEU A 159 1.85 -12.10 4.78
N TYR A 160 2.63 -12.89 4.05
CA TYR A 160 2.47 -13.07 2.61
C TYR A 160 1.13 -13.70 2.24
N ALA A 161 0.70 -14.74 2.96
CA ALA A 161 -0.59 -15.38 2.75
C ALA A 161 -1.75 -14.40 3.00
N LEU A 162 -1.68 -13.64 4.09
CA LEU A 162 -2.65 -12.60 4.42
C LEU A 162 -2.68 -11.51 3.35
N TYR A 163 -1.52 -10.97 2.97
CA TYR A 163 -1.38 -9.95 1.94
C TYR A 163 -2.06 -10.38 0.64
N THR A 164 -1.74 -11.58 0.16
CA THR A 164 -2.31 -12.12 -1.10
C THR A 164 -3.82 -12.36 -1.00
N GLN A 165 -4.30 -12.81 0.16
CA GLN A 165 -5.73 -12.99 0.40
C GLN A 165 -6.47 -11.65 0.35
N GLU A 166 -5.95 -10.63 1.03
CA GLU A 166 -6.60 -9.33 1.12
C GLU A 166 -6.56 -8.58 -0.22
N LEU A 167 -5.51 -8.72 -1.02
CA LEU A 167 -5.50 -8.18 -2.38
C LEU A 167 -6.61 -8.79 -3.25
N ARG A 168 -6.81 -10.10 -3.20
CA ARG A 168 -7.92 -10.74 -3.93
C ARG A 168 -9.27 -10.21 -3.49
N ARG A 169 -9.46 -9.97 -2.19
CA ARG A 169 -10.70 -9.41 -1.63
C ARG A 169 -10.90 -7.95 -2.07
N LEU A 170 -9.84 -7.14 -2.04
CA LEU A 170 -9.86 -5.76 -2.51
C LEU A 170 -10.30 -5.69 -3.99
N HIS A 171 -9.70 -6.50 -4.85
CA HIS A 171 -10.06 -6.53 -6.27
C HIS A 171 -11.48 -7.03 -6.51
N LEU A 172 -12.00 -7.97 -5.69
CA LEU A 172 -13.41 -8.36 -5.76
C LEU A 172 -14.32 -7.19 -5.38
N GLY A 173 -13.99 -6.43 -4.33
CA GLY A 173 -14.74 -5.22 -3.96
C GLY A 173 -14.73 -4.17 -5.06
N GLN A 174 -13.58 -3.94 -5.68
CA GLN A 174 -13.45 -3.03 -6.83
C GLN A 174 -14.26 -3.52 -8.03
N ALA A 175 -14.25 -4.82 -8.33
CA ALA A 175 -15.04 -5.39 -9.41
C ALA A 175 -16.55 -5.21 -9.20
N MET A 176 -17.05 -5.31 -7.96
CA MET A 176 -18.43 -5.02 -7.61
C MET A 176 -18.78 -3.55 -7.87
N ASP A 177 -17.91 -2.63 -7.49
CA ASP A 177 -18.08 -1.18 -7.68
C ASP A 177 -18.14 -0.83 -9.17
N ILE A 178 -17.16 -1.30 -9.95
CA ILE A 178 -17.13 -1.13 -11.41
C ILE A 178 -18.37 -1.72 -12.07
N TYR A 179 -18.83 -2.90 -11.60
CA TYR A 179 -20.03 -3.54 -12.17
C TYR A 179 -21.26 -2.66 -12.05
N TRP A 180 -21.49 -2.04 -10.90
CA TRP A 180 -22.61 -1.12 -10.72
C TRP A 180 -22.41 0.19 -11.48
N HIS A 181 -21.20 0.74 -11.47
CA HIS A 181 -20.87 1.94 -12.24
C HIS A 181 -21.18 1.76 -13.76
N ARG A 182 -20.86 0.57 -14.29
CA ARG A 182 -21.13 0.22 -15.70
C ARG A 182 -22.59 -0.14 -15.99
N ASN A 183 -23.40 -0.39 -14.97
CA ASN A 183 -24.79 -0.78 -15.07
C ASN A 183 -25.69 0.15 -14.23
N PRO A 184 -25.90 1.41 -14.63
CA PRO A 184 -26.54 2.43 -13.80
C PRO A 184 -28.01 2.14 -13.46
N ASN A 185 -28.63 1.15 -14.10
CA ASN A 185 -29.99 0.69 -13.79
C ASN A 185 -30.02 -0.42 -12.72
N LEU A 186 -28.86 -0.89 -12.27
CA LEU A 186 -28.74 -1.88 -11.19
C LEU A 186 -28.41 -1.18 -9.88
N PHE A 187 -29.34 -1.25 -8.94
CA PHE A 187 -29.13 -0.68 -7.61
C PHE A 187 -28.77 -1.79 -6.63
N PRO A 188 -27.58 -1.73 -5.98
CA PRO A 188 -27.24 -2.70 -4.97
C PRO A 188 -28.17 -2.58 -3.76
N SER A 189 -28.48 -3.72 -3.15
CA SER A 189 -29.08 -3.73 -1.81
C SER A 189 -28.08 -3.17 -0.77
N VAL A 190 -28.58 -2.76 0.40
CA VAL A 190 -27.72 -2.28 1.50
C VAL A 190 -26.67 -3.32 1.88
N ASN A 191 -27.02 -4.61 1.87
CA ASN A 191 -26.08 -5.70 2.17
C ASN A 191 -24.99 -5.81 1.12
N GLU A 192 -25.31 -5.79 -0.16
CA GLU A 192 -24.34 -5.84 -1.26
C GLU A 192 -23.38 -4.64 -1.21
N TYR A 193 -23.92 -3.42 -1.04
CA TYR A 193 -23.11 -2.22 -0.89
C TYR A 193 -22.17 -2.31 0.32
N THR A 194 -22.70 -2.77 1.47
CA THR A 194 -21.89 -2.95 2.68
C THR A 194 -20.77 -3.98 2.47
N GLN A 195 -21.06 -5.07 1.77
CA GLN A 195 -20.03 -6.06 1.42
C GLN A 195 -18.99 -5.50 0.47
N MET A 196 -19.37 -4.75 -0.54
CA MET A 196 -18.43 -4.08 -1.44
C MET A 196 -17.50 -3.13 -0.68
N VAL A 197 -18.05 -2.25 0.15
CA VAL A 197 -17.26 -1.32 0.98
C VAL A 197 -16.31 -2.09 1.92
N HIS A 198 -16.79 -3.18 2.51
CA HIS A 198 -15.96 -4.03 3.37
C HIS A 198 -14.82 -4.69 2.59
N LEU A 199 -15.07 -5.16 1.38
CA LEU A 199 -14.06 -5.75 0.51
C LEU A 199 -13.10 -4.69 -0.05
N LYS A 200 -13.60 -3.59 -0.62
CA LYS A 200 -12.79 -2.54 -1.26
C LYS A 200 -11.96 -1.74 -0.25
N THR A 201 -12.53 -1.40 0.90
CA THR A 201 -11.91 -0.48 1.86
C THR A 201 -11.55 -1.14 3.18
N GLY A 202 -12.41 -2.04 3.68
CA GLY A 202 -12.25 -2.70 4.98
C GLY A 202 -11.14 -3.76 5.00
N THR A 203 -10.77 -4.31 3.85
CA THR A 203 -9.70 -5.31 3.73
C THR A 203 -8.31 -4.73 3.97
N ALA A 204 -8.14 -3.41 3.79
CA ALA A 204 -6.87 -2.78 4.13
C ALA A 204 -6.49 -2.99 5.61
N ILE A 205 -7.46 -3.43 6.44
CA ILE A 205 -7.27 -3.70 7.87
C ILE A 205 -8.27 -4.77 8.34
N PRO A 206 -8.06 -6.08 8.05
CA PRO A 206 -8.91 -7.13 8.59
C PRO A 206 -8.84 -7.16 10.11
N LYS A 207 -9.97 -7.39 10.78
CA LYS A 207 -10.01 -7.63 12.24
C LYS A 207 -9.02 -8.71 12.70
N GLN A 208 -8.75 -9.69 11.84
CA GLN A 208 -7.78 -10.76 12.08
C GLN A 208 -6.33 -10.28 11.97
N THR A 209 -6.02 -9.34 11.06
CA THR A 209 -4.69 -8.74 10.91
C THR A 209 -4.31 -7.96 12.16
N TRP A 210 -5.24 -7.21 12.72
CA TRP A 210 -5.03 -6.50 13.99
C TRP A 210 -4.77 -7.48 15.13
N LYS A 211 -5.57 -8.54 15.20
CA LYS A 211 -5.47 -9.52 16.28
C LYS A 211 -4.14 -10.28 16.26
N LEU A 212 -3.56 -10.49 15.11
CA LEU A 212 -2.33 -11.28 14.92
C LEU A 212 -1.06 -10.42 14.79
N LEU A 213 -1.12 -9.24 14.13
CA LEU A 213 -0.01 -8.28 14.14
C LEU A 213 0.24 -7.71 15.53
N LEU A 214 -0.77 -7.72 16.39
CA LEU A 214 -0.76 -7.01 17.65
C LEU A 214 -0.76 -7.91 18.87
N CYS A 215 -1.16 -9.16 18.77
CA CYS A 215 -1.40 -10.02 19.93
C CYS A 215 -0.80 -11.42 19.81
N GLY A 216 -0.07 -11.73 18.73
CA GLY A 216 0.71 -12.97 18.51
C GLY A 216 -0.02 -14.25 18.93
#